data_465533bd12fa945ce10d56e39b7b73e0
#
_entry.id   465533bd12fa945ce10d56e39b7b73e0
#
_cell.length_a   1.000
_cell.length_b   1.000
_cell.length_c   1.000
_cell.angle_alpha   90.00
_cell.angle_beta   90.00
_cell.angle_gamma   90.00
#
_symmetry.space_group_name_H-M   'P 1'
#
loop_
_entity.id
_entity.type
_entity.pdbx_description
1 polymer ?
#
loop_
_entity_poly.entity_id
_entity_poly.type
_entity_poly.pdbx_seq_one_letter_code
_entity_poly.pdbx_strand_id
1 'polypeptide(L)'
;MFDEIMEKFEGSPSQQAVIRLLLKRGFSVNDEGRVVSGGIEIPFTEIAREIDVDRRVVDSTTDAIRDDPELQRIFANIGAIPSLRDLAPVLDLTVLTIEVAAADESGIVAEITTRIADAGISIRQVISEDPEFTDEPKLYVITDESIPGEVLVAIRELPFVRRIEF
;
A
#
# COMPACT_ATOMS: atom_id res chain seq x y z
N MET A 1 -6.77 10.50 10.12
CA MET A 1 -5.27 10.46 10.21
C MET A 1 -4.60 10.91 8.92
N PHE A 2 -4.89 10.30 7.78
CA PHE A 2 -4.29 10.74 6.50
C PHE A 2 -4.68 12.18 6.15
N ASP A 3 -5.95 12.53 6.27
CA ASP A 3 -6.44 13.89 6.06
C ASP A 3 -5.74 14.90 6.97
N GLU A 4 -5.52 14.59 8.23
CA GLU A 4 -4.80 15.43 9.19
C GLU A 4 -3.34 15.64 8.78
N ILE A 5 -2.67 14.59 8.24
CA ILE A 5 -1.33 14.75 7.66
C ILE A 5 -1.37 15.69 6.47
N MET A 6 -2.35 15.51 5.56
CA MET A 6 -2.47 16.31 4.35
C MET A 6 -2.84 17.76 4.64
N GLU A 7 -3.64 18.02 5.68
CA GLU A 7 -3.98 19.37 6.15
C GLU A 7 -2.73 20.16 6.61
N LYS A 8 -1.76 19.49 7.23
CA LYS A 8 -0.48 20.14 7.62
C LYS A 8 0.31 20.68 6.43
N PHE A 9 0.03 20.18 5.22
CA PHE A 9 0.62 20.62 3.95
C PHE A 9 -0.41 21.30 3.03
N GLU A 10 -1.51 21.81 3.60
CA GLU A 10 -2.51 22.54 2.84
C GLU A 10 -1.89 23.78 2.18
N GLY A 11 -2.23 24.01 0.91
CA GLY A 11 -1.62 25.08 0.12
C GLY A 11 -0.29 24.75 -0.55
N SER A 12 0.28 23.57 -0.34
CA SER A 12 1.50 23.10 -1.01
C SER A 12 1.32 21.75 -1.72
N PRO A 13 0.69 21.73 -2.93
CA PRO A 13 0.45 20.49 -3.67
C PRO A 13 1.72 19.65 -3.92
N SER A 14 2.86 20.32 -4.11
CA SER A 14 4.13 19.65 -4.32
C SER A 14 4.62 18.91 -3.07
N GLN A 15 4.46 19.49 -1.87
CA GLN A 15 4.78 18.80 -0.62
C GLN A 15 3.80 17.65 -0.35
N GLN A 16 2.51 17.84 -0.64
CA GLN A 16 1.54 16.75 -0.58
C GLN A 16 1.88 15.59 -1.51
N ALA A 17 2.43 15.86 -2.70
CA ALA A 17 2.91 14.81 -3.60
C ALA A 17 4.08 14.01 -3.00
N VAL A 18 5.01 14.69 -2.30
CA VAL A 18 6.10 14.02 -1.55
C VAL A 18 5.51 13.13 -0.45
N ILE A 19 4.61 13.65 0.38
CA ILE A 19 3.94 12.89 1.45
C ILE A 19 3.26 11.63 0.91
N ARG A 20 2.48 11.76 -0.17
CA ARG A 20 1.81 10.62 -0.81
C ARG A 20 2.81 9.57 -1.30
N LEU A 21 3.93 10.00 -1.92
CA LEU A 21 4.96 9.07 -2.36
C LEU A 21 5.58 8.30 -1.20
N LEU A 22 5.98 9.01 -0.12
CA LEU A 22 6.60 8.37 1.05
C LEU A 22 5.66 7.32 1.66
N LEU A 23 4.40 7.67 1.87
CA LEU A 23 3.39 6.74 2.41
C LEU A 23 3.15 5.56 1.48
N LYS A 24 2.95 5.81 0.19
CA LYS A 24 2.68 4.76 -0.83
C LYS A 24 3.84 3.78 -0.98
N ARG A 25 5.08 4.25 -0.88
CA ARG A 25 6.30 3.43 -1.00
C ARG A 25 6.78 2.85 0.32
N GLY A 26 6.20 3.26 1.44
CA GLY A 26 6.66 2.89 2.77
C GLY A 26 8.07 3.41 3.07
N PHE A 27 8.37 4.62 2.60
CA PHE A 27 9.65 5.26 2.87
C PHE A 27 9.57 6.03 4.19
N SER A 28 10.48 5.73 5.10
CA SER A 28 10.58 6.44 6.37
C SER A 28 11.47 7.67 6.30
N VAL A 29 11.32 8.56 7.29
CA VAL A 29 12.19 9.73 7.49
C VAL A 29 12.87 9.55 8.84
N ASN A 30 14.19 9.51 8.84
CA ASN A 30 14.99 9.35 10.06
C ASN A 30 15.16 10.68 10.82
N ASP A 31 15.77 10.62 12.01
CA ASP A 31 15.99 11.79 12.87
C ASP A 31 16.88 12.88 12.23
N GLU A 32 17.66 12.54 11.22
CA GLU A 32 18.47 13.47 10.44
C GLU A 32 17.67 14.13 9.29
N GLY A 33 16.39 13.81 9.14
CA GLY A 33 15.56 14.29 8.04
C GLY A 33 15.85 13.60 6.70
N ARG A 34 16.52 12.43 6.72
CA ARG A 34 16.82 11.66 5.50
C ARG A 34 15.69 10.68 5.20
N VAL A 35 15.35 10.55 3.93
CA VAL A 35 14.44 9.50 3.49
C VAL A 35 15.19 8.19 3.41
N VAL A 36 14.64 7.15 4.02
CA VAL A 36 15.26 5.82 4.06
C VAL A 36 14.25 4.71 3.75
N SER A 37 14.74 3.60 3.22
CA SER A 37 13.99 2.35 3.08
C SER A 37 14.82 1.22 3.70
N GLY A 38 14.33 0.64 4.81
CA GLY A 38 15.06 -0.40 5.54
C GLY A 38 16.49 0.01 5.96
N GLY A 39 16.70 1.28 6.28
CA GLY A 39 18.01 1.85 6.65
C GLY A 39 18.88 2.30 5.48
N ILE A 40 18.45 2.10 4.23
CA ILE A 40 19.15 2.59 3.04
C ILE A 40 18.64 3.99 2.69
N GLU A 41 19.55 4.98 2.64
CA GLU A 41 19.20 6.35 2.27
C GLU A 41 18.78 6.45 0.80
N ILE A 42 17.67 7.12 0.54
CA ILE A 42 17.16 7.43 -0.79
C ILE A 42 17.47 8.90 -1.09
N PRO A 43 18.24 9.19 -2.14
CA PRO A 43 18.61 10.57 -2.48
C PRO A 43 17.35 11.40 -2.81
N PHE A 44 17.26 12.62 -2.30
CA PHE A 44 16.16 13.54 -2.57
C PHE A 44 15.99 13.85 -4.06
N THR A 45 17.07 13.81 -4.83
CA THR A 45 17.04 13.97 -6.29
C THR A 45 16.24 12.87 -6.99
N GLU A 46 16.29 11.64 -6.49
CA GLU A 46 15.56 10.51 -7.06
C GLU A 46 14.06 10.63 -6.74
N ILE A 47 13.74 11.01 -5.50
CA ILE A 47 12.36 11.28 -5.09
C ILE A 47 11.77 12.42 -5.90
N ALA A 48 12.49 13.52 -6.02
CA ALA A 48 12.07 14.70 -6.76
C ALA A 48 11.81 14.38 -8.24
N ARG A 49 12.68 13.57 -8.86
CA ARG A 49 12.55 13.13 -10.25
C ARG A 49 11.32 12.21 -10.45
N GLU A 50 11.05 11.33 -9.51
CA GLU A 50 9.91 10.39 -9.60
C GLU A 50 8.56 11.10 -9.68
N ILE A 51 8.41 12.24 -8.99
CA ILE A 51 7.15 12.99 -8.91
C ILE A 51 7.20 14.37 -9.58
N ASP A 52 8.25 14.65 -10.36
CA ASP A 52 8.45 15.88 -11.12
C ASP A 52 8.35 17.16 -10.27
N VAL A 53 9.10 17.19 -9.16
CA VAL A 53 9.20 18.37 -8.29
C VAL A 53 10.66 18.81 -8.13
N ASP A 54 10.89 20.04 -7.64
CA ASP A 54 12.23 20.50 -7.28
C ASP A 54 12.73 19.74 -6.03
N ARG A 55 14.02 19.36 -6.00
CA ARG A 55 14.66 18.71 -4.86
C ARG A 55 14.42 19.47 -3.54
N ARG A 56 14.35 20.80 -3.59
CA ARG A 56 14.11 21.65 -2.42
C ARG A 56 12.75 21.39 -1.78
N VAL A 57 11.76 20.95 -2.57
CA VAL A 57 10.45 20.58 -2.06
C VAL A 57 10.56 19.33 -1.19
N VAL A 58 11.34 18.33 -1.62
CA VAL A 58 11.60 17.13 -0.81
C VAL A 58 12.31 17.51 0.48
N ASP A 59 13.36 18.32 0.38
CA ASP A 59 14.16 18.82 1.53
C ASP A 59 13.27 19.54 2.55
N SER A 60 12.48 20.53 2.11
CA SER A 60 11.57 21.27 2.99
C SER A 60 10.44 20.41 3.58
N THR A 61 10.01 19.36 2.86
CA THR A 61 8.99 18.43 3.36
C THR A 61 9.55 17.54 4.46
N THR A 62 10.76 17.02 4.28
CA THR A 62 11.42 16.19 5.29
C THR A 62 11.83 17.01 6.53
N ASP A 63 12.21 18.27 6.36
CA ASP A 63 12.41 19.20 7.47
C ASP A 63 11.12 19.42 8.26
N ALA A 64 10.00 19.67 7.58
CA ALA A 64 8.69 19.81 8.23
C ALA A 64 8.27 18.52 8.99
N ILE A 65 8.55 17.35 8.42
CA ILE A 65 8.30 16.06 9.09
C ILE A 65 9.15 15.94 10.35
N ARG A 66 10.44 16.24 10.27
CA ARG A 66 11.38 16.17 11.41
C ARG A 66 11.00 17.13 12.54
N ASP A 67 10.58 18.34 12.19
CA ASP A 67 10.31 19.43 13.13
C ASP A 67 8.93 19.32 13.80
N ASP A 68 8.02 18.47 13.27
CA ASP A 68 6.73 18.14 13.87
C ASP A 68 6.81 16.75 14.56
N PRO A 69 6.69 16.67 15.90
CA PRO A 69 6.85 15.41 16.63
C PRO A 69 5.85 14.32 16.25
N GLU A 70 4.64 14.69 15.80
CA GLU A 70 3.63 13.74 15.36
C GLU A 70 3.97 13.16 14.00
N LEU A 71 4.31 14.01 13.03
CA LEU A 71 4.76 13.57 11.71
C LEU A 71 6.05 12.75 11.80
N GLN A 72 7.00 13.19 12.61
CA GLN A 72 8.24 12.45 12.82
C GLN A 72 7.97 11.03 13.33
N ARG A 73 7.07 10.88 14.32
CA ARG A 73 6.70 9.57 14.85
C ARG A 73 6.01 8.70 13.79
N ILE A 74 5.16 9.26 12.93
CA ILE A 74 4.50 8.53 11.86
C ILE A 74 5.53 8.07 10.83
N PHE A 75 6.32 9.01 10.29
CA PHE A 75 7.26 8.71 9.21
C PHE A 75 8.51 7.93 9.66
N ALA A 76 8.86 7.93 10.94
CA ALA A 76 9.91 7.05 11.47
C ALA A 76 9.48 5.58 11.55
N ASN A 77 8.18 5.30 11.60
CA ASN A 77 7.63 3.96 11.81
C ASN A 77 6.97 3.33 10.58
N ILE A 78 6.91 4.05 9.46
CA ILE A 78 6.44 3.47 8.19
C ILE A 78 7.52 2.58 7.58
N GLY A 79 7.12 1.48 6.94
CA GLY A 79 8.04 0.58 6.27
C GLY A 79 7.41 -0.11 5.07
N ALA A 80 8.24 -0.51 4.11
CA ALA A 80 7.82 -1.29 2.96
C ALA A 80 7.88 -2.80 3.29
N ILE A 81 6.88 -3.53 2.81
CA ILE A 81 6.87 -5.00 2.80
C ILE A 81 7.01 -5.45 1.35
N PRO A 82 7.91 -6.39 1.02
CA PRO A 82 8.02 -6.93 -0.33
C PRO A 82 6.70 -7.54 -0.79
N SER A 83 6.17 -7.05 -1.92
CA SER A 83 4.97 -7.59 -2.55
C SER A 83 5.35 -8.71 -3.52
N LEU A 84 4.68 -9.87 -3.41
CA LEU A 84 4.83 -10.98 -4.35
C LEU A 84 3.95 -10.79 -5.59
N ARG A 85 3.08 -9.78 -5.65
CA ARG A 85 2.10 -9.61 -6.73
C ARG A 85 2.73 -9.65 -8.12
N ASP A 86 3.71 -8.81 -8.36
CA ASP A 86 4.33 -8.69 -9.69
C ASP A 86 5.37 -9.80 -9.93
N LEU A 87 5.83 -10.45 -8.87
CA LEU A 87 6.74 -11.60 -8.92
C LEU A 87 6.00 -12.93 -9.12
N ALA A 88 4.75 -13.01 -8.74
CA ALA A 88 3.95 -14.23 -8.74
C ALA A 88 3.95 -14.97 -10.10
N PRO A 89 3.77 -14.32 -11.27
CA PRO A 89 3.81 -15.00 -12.56
C PRO A 89 5.18 -15.62 -12.89
N VAL A 90 6.28 -15.10 -12.30
CA VAL A 90 7.64 -15.63 -12.49
C VAL A 90 7.89 -16.87 -11.62
N LEU A 91 7.13 -17.00 -10.53
CA LEU A 91 7.23 -18.10 -9.56
C LEU A 91 6.12 -19.14 -9.73
N ASP A 92 5.37 -19.10 -10.82
CA ASP A 92 4.21 -19.97 -11.07
C ASP A 92 3.14 -19.91 -9.95
N LEU A 93 3.04 -18.75 -9.27
CA LEU A 93 2.01 -18.46 -8.27
C LEU A 93 0.79 -17.84 -8.94
N THR A 94 -0.36 -17.97 -8.31
CA THR A 94 -1.60 -17.33 -8.77
C THR A 94 -1.87 -16.05 -7.97
N VAL A 95 -2.29 -14.99 -8.68
CA VAL A 95 -2.73 -13.74 -8.06
C VAL A 95 -4.23 -13.57 -8.30
N LEU A 96 -5.00 -13.55 -7.22
CA LEU A 96 -6.41 -13.16 -7.26
C LEU A 96 -6.51 -11.70 -6.82
N THR A 97 -7.00 -10.85 -7.71
CA THR A 97 -7.29 -9.44 -7.44
C THR A 97 -8.78 -9.25 -7.22
N ILE A 98 -9.16 -8.63 -6.11
CA ILE A 98 -10.56 -8.47 -5.72
C ILE A 98 -10.82 -6.99 -5.47
N GLU A 99 -11.79 -6.44 -6.18
CA GLU A 99 -12.35 -5.12 -5.93
C GLU A 99 -13.56 -5.26 -4.98
N VAL A 100 -13.54 -4.52 -3.88
CA VAL A 100 -14.58 -4.58 -2.84
C VAL A 100 -15.39 -3.29 -2.75
N ALA A 101 -16.59 -3.36 -2.24
CA ALA A 101 -17.50 -2.20 -2.16
C ALA A 101 -17.10 -1.21 -1.05
N ALA A 102 -16.58 -1.74 0.07
CA ALA A 102 -16.11 -0.97 1.22
C ALA A 102 -14.89 -1.72 1.81
N ALA A 103 -13.68 -1.23 1.54
CA ALA A 103 -12.44 -1.93 1.91
C ALA A 103 -12.16 -1.95 3.42
N ASP A 104 -12.81 -1.07 4.17
CA ASP A 104 -12.73 -0.93 5.63
C ASP A 104 -13.77 -1.78 6.39
N GLU A 105 -14.65 -2.51 5.68
CA GLU A 105 -15.65 -3.35 6.31
C GLU A 105 -15.03 -4.60 6.95
N SER A 106 -15.47 -4.91 8.16
CA SER A 106 -14.96 -6.06 8.91
C SER A 106 -15.39 -7.39 8.29
N GLY A 107 -14.46 -8.37 8.27
CA GLY A 107 -14.74 -9.73 7.82
C GLY A 107 -14.42 -10.03 6.35
N ILE A 108 -14.21 -9.03 5.49
CA ILE A 108 -13.92 -9.23 4.06
C ILE A 108 -12.76 -10.21 3.85
N VAL A 109 -11.61 -9.94 4.47
CA VAL A 109 -10.42 -10.79 4.34
C VAL A 109 -10.70 -12.20 4.85
N ALA A 110 -11.37 -12.31 6.00
CA ALA A 110 -11.69 -13.60 6.61
C ALA A 110 -12.58 -14.44 5.70
N GLU A 111 -13.66 -13.87 5.16
CA GLU A 111 -14.61 -14.54 4.27
C GLU A 111 -13.92 -15.08 3.00
N ILE A 112 -13.04 -14.28 2.39
CA ILE A 112 -12.33 -14.65 1.16
C ILE A 112 -11.29 -15.73 1.46
N THR A 113 -10.45 -15.51 2.47
CA THR A 113 -9.37 -16.45 2.80
C THR A 113 -9.89 -17.79 3.32
N THR A 114 -11.05 -17.81 4.01
CA THR A 114 -11.70 -19.05 4.44
C THR A 114 -12.10 -19.89 3.24
N ARG A 115 -12.73 -19.30 2.20
CA ARG A 115 -13.12 -20.08 0.99
C ARG A 115 -11.93 -20.69 0.27
N ILE A 116 -10.80 -19.98 0.22
CA ILE A 116 -9.57 -20.47 -0.37
C ILE A 116 -8.99 -21.61 0.49
N ALA A 117 -8.97 -21.43 1.81
CA ALA A 117 -8.45 -22.41 2.75
C ALA A 117 -9.30 -23.69 2.80
N ASP A 118 -10.65 -23.58 2.71
CA ASP A 118 -11.57 -24.72 2.67
C ASP A 118 -11.37 -25.58 1.42
N ALA A 119 -10.89 -24.97 0.34
CA ALA A 119 -10.46 -25.71 -0.88
C ALA A 119 -9.09 -26.35 -0.75
N GLY A 120 -8.41 -26.25 0.40
CA GLY A 120 -7.08 -26.82 0.66
C GLY A 120 -5.93 -26.05 0.03
N ILE A 121 -6.17 -24.83 -0.44
CA ILE A 121 -5.16 -24.01 -1.14
C ILE A 121 -4.36 -23.18 -0.14
N SER A 122 -3.03 -23.23 -0.28
CA SER A 122 -2.10 -22.45 0.53
C SER A 122 -2.03 -20.99 0.07
N ILE A 123 -2.13 -20.06 1.00
CA ILE A 123 -1.99 -18.62 0.75
C ILE A 123 -0.57 -18.19 1.10
N ARG A 124 0.12 -17.58 0.15
CA ARG A 124 1.48 -17.06 0.30
C ARG A 124 1.51 -15.65 0.85
N GLN A 125 0.61 -14.81 0.37
CA GLN A 125 0.52 -13.42 0.80
C GLN A 125 -0.91 -12.89 0.58
N VAL A 126 -1.34 -12.03 1.50
CA VAL A 126 -2.53 -11.20 1.35
C VAL A 126 -2.11 -9.75 1.49
N ILE A 127 -2.51 -8.90 0.53
CA ILE A 127 -2.24 -7.47 0.55
C ILE A 127 -3.59 -6.76 0.40
N SER A 128 -3.96 -5.97 1.37
CA SER A 128 -5.09 -5.05 1.29
C SER A 128 -4.58 -3.64 1.10
N GLU A 129 -5.00 -2.99 0.02
CA GLU A 129 -4.75 -1.57 -0.16
C GLU A 129 -5.65 -0.77 0.80
N ASP A 130 -5.08 0.28 1.38
CA ASP A 130 -5.80 1.14 2.31
C ASP A 130 -6.63 2.18 1.51
N PRO A 131 -7.95 2.33 1.77
CA PRO A 131 -8.79 3.31 1.09
C PRO A 131 -8.36 4.77 1.32
N GLU A 132 -7.57 5.07 2.35
CA GLU A 132 -6.97 6.39 2.52
C GLU A 132 -5.88 6.70 1.48
N PHE A 133 -5.28 5.69 0.85
CA PHE A 133 -4.20 5.87 -0.13
C PHE A 133 -4.62 5.71 -1.58
N THR A 134 -5.81 5.19 -1.84
CA THR A 134 -6.33 4.96 -3.20
C THR A 134 -7.85 5.04 -3.23
N ASP A 135 -8.39 5.60 -4.32
CA ASP A 135 -9.85 5.71 -4.54
C ASP A 135 -10.49 4.34 -4.87
N GLU A 136 -9.68 3.38 -5.34
CA GLU A 136 -10.13 2.04 -5.71
C GLU A 136 -9.27 0.97 -5.01
N PRO A 137 -9.44 0.80 -3.69
CA PRO A 137 -8.64 -0.16 -2.92
C PRO A 137 -8.94 -1.60 -3.35
N LYS A 138 -7.88 -2.37 -3.54
CA LYS A 138 -7.93 -3.77 -3.96
C LYS A 138 -7.35 -4.68 -2.89
N LEU A 139 -7.91 -5.88 -2.83
CA LEU A 139 -7.36 -6.99 -2.07
C LEU A 139 -6.67 -7.95 -3.04
N TYR A 140 -5.41 -8.24 -2.79
CA TYR A 140 -4.65 -9.24 -3.53
C TYR A 140 -4.43 -10.47 -2.66
N VAL A 141 -4.78 -11.63 -3.18
CA VAL A 141 -4.48 -12.91 -2.55
C VAL A 141 -3.57 -13.70 -3.49
N ILE A 142 -2.38 -14.01 -3.00
CA ILE A 142 -1.36 -14.78 -3.75
C ILE A 142 -1.35 -16.20 -3.19
N THR A 143 -1.52 -17.20 -4.06
CA THR A 143 -1.62 -18.61 -3.70
C THR A 143 -0.54 -19.44 -4.41
N ASP A 144 -0.19 -20.58 -3.81
CA ASP A 144 0.76 -21.54 -4.42
C ASP A 144 0.19 -22.22 -5.65
N GLU A 145 -1.14 -22.39 -5.71
CA GLU A 145 -1.82 -23.15 -6.74
C GLU A 145 -2.94 -22.33 -7.37
N SER A 146 -3.39 -22.76 -8.55
CA SER A 146 -4.55 -22.17 -9.21
C SER A 146 -5.81 -22.35 -8.37
N ILE A 147 -6.61 -21.30 -8.27
CA ILE A 147 -7.88 -21.33 -7.52
C ILE A 147 -8.95 -21.98 -8.42
N PRO A 148 -9.65 -23.05 -7.96
CA PRO A 148 -10.71 -23.69 -8.72
C PRO A 148 -11.84 -22.73 -9.09
N GLY A 149 -12.43 -22.91 -10.28
CA GLY A 149 -13.48 -22.05 -10.79
C GLY A 149 -14.70 -21.95 -9.85
N GLU A 150 -15.05 -23.03 -9.14
CA GLU A 150 -16.11 -23.05 -8.13
C GLU A 150 -15.83 -22.12 -6.94
N VAL A 151 -14.55 -22.05 -6.51
CA VAL A 151 -14.13 -21.14 -5.43
C VAL A 151 -14.16 -19.68 -5.91
N LEU A 152 -13.72 -19.42 -7.14
CA LEU A 152 -13.81 -18.09 -7.77
C LEU A 152 -15.27 -17.62 -7.87
N VAL A 153 -16.19 -18.50 -8.26
CA VAL A 153 -17.63 -18.20 -8.30
C VAL A 153 -18.13 -17.89 -6.89
N ALA A 154 -17.81 -18.71 -5.90
CA ALA A 154 -18.25 -18.51 -4.53
C ALA A 154 -17.70 -17.20 -3.92
N ILE A 155 -16.48 -16.78 -4.30
CA ILE A 155 -15.94 -15.48 -3.89
C ILE A 155 -16.66 -14.34 -4.60
N ARG A 156 -16.93 -14.48 -5.91
CA ARG A 156 -17.62 -13.46 -6.69
C ARG A 156 -19.08 -13.21 -6.24
N GLU A 157 -19.72 -14.21 -5.65
CA GLU A 157 -21.10 -14.12 -5.13
C GLU A 157 -21.18 -13.45 -3.75
N LEU A 158 -20.03 -13.13 -3.12
CA LEU A 158 -20.03 -12.38 -1.87
C LEU A 158 -20.60 -10.96 -2.07
N PRO A 159 -21.48 -10.49 -1.21
CA PRO A 159 -22.24 -9.25 -1.42
C PRO A 159 -21.36 -7.99 -1.50
N PHE A 160 -20.16 -8.04 -0.94
CA PHE A 160 -19.21 -6.95 -0.94
C PHE A 160 -18.20 -7.01 -2.11
N VAL A 161 -18.19 -8.07 -2.91
CA VAL A 161 -17.29 -8.21 -4.07
C VAL A 161 -17.92 -7.57 -5.29
N ARG A 162 -17.19 -6.60 -5.89
CA ARG A 162 -17.58 -5.95 -7.14
C ARG A 162 -17.03 -6.65 -8.36
N ARG A 163 -15.76 -7.04 -8.29
CA ARG A 163 -15.02 -7.63 -9.41
C ARG A 163 -13.91 -8.53 -8.90
N ILE A 164 -13.60 -9.56 -9.68
CA ILE A 164 -12.40 -10.37 -9.51
C ILE A 164 -11.62 -10.46 -10.82
N GLU A 165 -10.29 -10.49 -10.72
CA GLU A 165 -9.34 -10.71 -11.82
C GLU A 165 -8.30 -11.75 -11.35
N PHE A 166 -7.87 -12.65 -12.25
CA PHE A 166 -6.91 -13.73 -11.95
C PHE A 166 -6.11 -14.10 -13.20
#